data_8218b83fe056d81900bf4bfd955c3a20
#
_entry.id   8218b83fe056d81900bf4bfd955c3a20
#
_cell.length_a   1.000
_cell.length_b   1.000
_cell.length_c   1.000
_cell.angle_alpha   90.00
_cell.angle_beta   90.00
_cell.angle_gamma   90.00
#
_symmetry.space_group_name_H-M   'P 1'
#
loop_
_entity.id
_entity.type
_entity.pdbx_description
1 polymer ?
#
loop_
_entity_poly.entity_id
_entity_poly.type
_entity_poly.pdbx_seq_one_letter_code
_entity_poly.pdbx_strand_id
1 'polypeptide(L)'
;FKYGEKVDQKEFKRFKYLFNEFEKIILPISEFPSAAAQGCIALEYRNDDIKTQRILKKINHVASLNDCFLERKYLAKWGGGCSLDIGVTVEELHNKKILIAKGKDTFTKKYFHEKKYISDVKIKKVRNIFPSNLGKYQMFKRSLSDFSKKLDNKNLLLTRGEYKEIPPLKKASNISTSGTSTWKKVNKNGLLVNSTLDGFGENYRPIELYYKRKKTLTYKLTYGKNKFKSKYPTISHYKLIPSINEFTIDNLFLAESFYWMSFSAFELAIKLRPDILNKRNACGPGNTYRKISKIIPKKQLNVYLNYEDFKKYELK
;
A
#
# COMPACT_ATOMS: atom_id res chain seq x y z
N PHE A 1 12.22 14.37 -13.57
CA PHE A 1 12.71 14.61 -14.93
C PHE A 1 12.02 15.79 -15.65
N LYS A 2 11.48 16.77 -14.93
CA LYS A 2 11.19 18.09 -15.44
C LYS A 2 12.48 18.89 -15.76
N TYR A 3 13.62 18.40 -15.34
CA TYR A 3 14.94 19.03 -15.50
C TYR A 3 15.78 18.41 -16.64
N GLY A 4 15.18 17.59 -17.51
CA GLY A 4 15.87 16.89 -18.58
C GLY A 4 16.43 17.77 -19.72
N GLU A 5 16.23 19.06 -19.67
CA GLU A 5 16.77 20.00 -20.71
C GLU A 5 18.27 20.25 -20.60
N LYS A 6 18.90 19.90 -19.47
CA LYS A 6 20.35 20.07 -19.25
C LYS A 6 21.15 18.76 -19.19
N VAL A 7 20.50 17.60 -19.37
CA VAL A 7 21.20 16.31 -19.44
C VAL A 7 21.71 16.12 -20.88
N ASP A 8 22.96 15.63 -21.03
CA ASP A 8 23.49 15.25 -22.32
C ASP A 8 22.51 14.37 -23.09
N GLN A 9 22.00 14.87 -24.21
CA GLN A 9 21.00 14.21 -25.04
C GLN A 9 21.47 12.83 -25.53
N LYS A 10 22.79 12.62 -25.72
CA LYS A 10 23.38 11.36 -26.10
C LYS A 10 23.33 10.34 -24.98
N GLU A 11 23.72 10.71 -23.77
CA GLU A 11 23.65 9.87 -22.56
C GLU A 11 22.19 9.54 -22.19
N PHE A 12 21.31 10.49 -22.34
CA PHE A 12 19.88 10.25 -22.09
C PHE A 12 19.24 9.30 -23.12
N LYS A 13 19.65 9.37 -24.41
CA LYS A 13 19.22 8.42 -25.44
C LYS A 13 19.74 7.02 -25.14
N ARG A 14 21.03 6.90 -24.76
CA ARG A 14 21.66 5.64 -24.37
C ARG A 14 20.97 5.01 -23.14
N PHE A 15 20.74 5.79 -22.10
CA PHE A 15 19.97 5.35 -20.93
C PHE A 15 18.58 4.85 -21.33
N LYS A 16 17.86 5.59 -22.17
CA LYS A 16 16.53 5.17 -22.65
C LYS A 16 16.57 3.87 -23.43
N TYR A 17 17.58 3.69 -24.28
CA TYR A 17 17.76 2.47 -25.04
C TYR A 17 17.94 1.29 -24.08
N LEU A 18 18.93 1.32 -23.23
CA LEU A 18 19.22 0.28 -22.24
C LEU A 18 18.02 0.02 -21.31
N PHE A 19 17.38 1.08 -20.82
CA PHE A 19 16.21 0.95 -19.94
C PHE A 19 15.04 0.21 -20.60
N ASN A 20 14.88 0.27 -21.92
CA ASN A 20 13.79 -0.39 -22.62
C ASN A 20 14.06 -1.86 -22.97
N GLU A 21 15.32 -2.29 -22.95
CA GLU A 21 15.71 -3.67 -23.25
C GLU A 21 15.46 -4.64 -22.09
N PHE A 22 15.32 -4.14 -20.87
CA PHE A 22 15.15 -4.98 -19.68
C PHE A 22 13.71 -5.03 -19.22
N GLU A 23 13.29 -6.18 -18.72
CA GLU A 23 12.11 -6.30 -17.91
C GLU A 23 12.37 -5.65 -16.53
N LYS A 24 11.36 -4.98 -15.99
CA LYS A 24 11.50 -4.15 -14.80
C LYS A 24 10.53 -4.55 -13.73
N ILE A 25 11.04 -4.67 -12.51
CA ILE A 25 10.24 -4.88 -11.30
C ILE A 25 10.56 -3.75 -10.32
N ILE A 26 9.52 -3.09 -9.84
CA ILE A 26 9.63 -2.14 -8.73
C ILE A 26 9.24 -2.87 -7.46
N LEU A 27 10.23 -3.00 -6.57
CA LEU A 27 10.03 -3.69 -5.29
C LEU A 27 9.10 -2.87 -4.39
N PRO A 28 8.14 -3.53 -3.72
CA PRO A 28 7.23 -2.86 -2.80
C PRO A 28 7.96 -2.33 -1.57
N ILE A 29 7.75 -1.05 -1.25
CA ILE A 29 8.41 -0.39 -0.14
C ILE A 29 8.04 -1.00 1.22
N SER A 30 6.84 -1.55 1.33
CA SER A 30 6.39 -2.24 2.55
C SER A 30 7.11 -3.58 2.80
N GLU A 31 7.77 -4.14 1.80
CA GLU A 31 8.55 -5.38 1.90
C GLU A 31 10.06 -5.14 1.74
N PHE A 32 10.43 -4.05 1.08
CA PHE A 32 11.81 -3.65 0.79
C PHE A 32 11.97 -2.15 1.06
N PRO A 33 11.95 -1.73 2.35
CA PRO A 33 12.20 -0.34 2.70
C PRO A 33 13.60 0.07 2.26
N SER A 34 13.75 1.31 1.79
CA SER A 34 15.04 1.86 1.37
C SER A 34 15.97 2.11 2.56
N ALA A 35 17.23 2.40 2.30
CA ALA A 35 18.12 2.92 3.34
C ALA A 35 17.55 4.22 3.91
N ALA A 36 17.78 4.46 5.20
CA ALA A 36 17.29 5.66 5.89
C ALA A 36 17.78 6.95 5.21
N ALA A 37 16.86 7.86 4.95
CA ALA A 37 17.07 9.12 4.22
C ALA A 37 17.54 8.95 2.76
N GLN A 38 17.27 7.80 2.15
CA GLN A 38 17.64 7.55 0.74
C GLN A 38 16.93 8.52 -0.20
N GLY A 39 17.72 9.19 -1.05
CA GLY A 39 17.21 10.17 -2.01
C GLY A 39 16.98 11.57 -1.44
N CYS A 40 17.23 11.81 -0.16
CA CYS A 40 17.24 13.15 0.42
C CYS A 40 18.52 13.90 0.04
N ILE A 41 18.36 15.15 -0.38
CA ILE A 41 19.47 16.07 -0.63
C ILE A 41 19.67 16.90 0.63
N ALA A 42 20.86 16.79 1.25
CA ALA A 42 21.25 17.63 2.37
C ALA A 42 22.15 18.76 1.89
N LEU A 43 21.90 19.95 2.39
CA LEU A 43 22.70 21.15 2.14
C LEU A 43 23.34 21.61 3.46
N GLU A 44 24.66 21.64 3.48
CA GLU A 44 25.43 22.09 4.62
C GLU A 44 25.88 23.54 4.40
N TYR A 45 25.84 24.36 5.45
CA TYR A 45 26.29 25.75 5.41
C TYR A 45 26.90 26.13 6.76
N ARG A 46 27.70 27.19 6.77
CA ARG A 46 28.32 27.69 7.99
C ARG A 46 27.28 28.31 8.92
N ASN A 47 27.36 28.06 10.21
CA ASN A 47 26.39 28.54 11.19
C ASN A 47 26.28 30.07 11.26
N ASP A 48 27.37 30.77 10.95
CA ASP A 48 27.46 32.23 10.92
C ASP A 48 26.98 32.86 9.60
N ASP A 49 26.71 32.06 8.56
CA ASP A 49 26.22 32.55 7.26
C ASP A 49 24.69 32.70 7.25
N ILE A 50 24.22 33.80 7.84
CA ILE A 50 22.80 34.14 7.93
C ILE A 50 22.14 34.34 6.56
N LYS A 51 22.92 34.79 5.55
CA LYS A 51 22.40 35.05 4.20
C LYS A 51 22.04 33.70 3.54
N THR A 52 22.95 32.75 3.55
CA THR A 52 22.72 31.38 3.02
C THR A 52 21.60 30.69 3.79
N GLN A 53 21.58 30.79 5.11
CA GLN A 53 20.49 30.24 5.92
C GLN A 53 19.10 30.72 5.49
N ARG A 54 18.94 32.04 5.23
CA ARG A 54 17.67 32.61 4.78
C ARG A 54 17.25 32.07 3.41
N ILE A 55 18.18 31.83 2.51
CA ILE A 55 17.94 31.26 1.18
C ILE A 55 17.50 29.81 1.33
N LEU A 56 18.25 29.00 2.08
CA LEU A 56 17.99 27.57 2.26
C LEU A 56 16.65 27.30 2.97
N LYS A 57 16.26 28.13 3.91
CA LYS A 57 14.93 28.04 4.55
C LYS A 57 13.77 28.10 3.54
N LYS A 58 13.93 28.82 2.42
CA LYS A 58 12.88 28.96 1.37
C LYS A 58 12.71 27.70 0.52
N ILE A 59 13.75 26.89 0.39
CA ILE A 59 13.77 25.65 -0.42
C ILE A 59 13.68 24.39 0.44
N ASN A 60 13.72 24.53 1.76
CA ASN A 60 13.63 23.39 2.68
C ASN A 60 12.24 22.75 2.62
N HIS A 61 12.19 21.46 2.33
CA HIS A 61 10.96 20.69 2.35
C HIS A 61 10.77 20.03 3.73
N VAL A 62 10.04 20.70 4.61
CA VAL A 62 9.88 20.33 6.02
C VAL A 62 9.36 18.91 6.21
N ALA A 63 8.45 18.44 5.36
CA ALA A 63 7.92 17.07 5.45
C ALA A 63 9.04 16.02 5.24
N SER A 64 9.83 16.16 4.17
CA SER A 64 10.98 15.27 3.92
C SER A 64 12.03 15.33 5.02
N LEU A 65 12.31 16.54 5.54
CA LEU A 65 13.22 16.71 6.66
C LEU A 65 12.77 15.90 7.89
N ASN A 66 11.49 16.03 8.26
CA ASN A 66 10.92 15.30 9.40
C ASN A 66 10.95 13.79 9.19
N ASP A 67 10.65 13.32 7.98
CA ASP A 67 10.68 11.89 7.65
C ASP A 67 12.11 11.34 7.72
N CYS A 68 13.09 12.04 7.17
CA CYS A 68 14.51 11.69 7.28
C CYS A 68 14.98 11.63 8.74
N PHE A 69 14.58 12.58 9.58
CA PHE A 69 14.89 12.54 11.01
C PHE A 69 14.30 11.32 11.72
N LEU A 70 13.06 10.96 11.42
CA LEU A 70 12.41 9.78 11.99
C LEU A 70 13.11 8.49 11.57
N GLU A 71 13.46 8.37 10.28
CA GLU A 71 14.18 7.22 9.74
C GLU A 71 15.56 7.06 10.38
N ARG A 72 16.34 8.14 10.44
CA ARG A 72 17.68 8.14 11.08
C ARG A 72 17.61 7.89 12.57
N LYS A 73 16.68 8.51 13.28
CA LYS A 73 16.44 8.26 14.71
C LYS A 73 16.11 6.81 14.99
N TYR A 74 15.34 6.18 14.09
CA TYR A 74 15.03 4.77 14.21
C TYR A 74 16.26 3.90 13.97
N LEU A 75 17.05 4.18 12.94
CA LEU A 75 18.27 3.45 12.59
C LEU A 75 19.36 3.58 13.68
N ALA A 76 19.39 4.70 14.40
CA ALA A 76 20.35 4.94 15.49
C ALA A 76 20.30 3.90 16.62
N LYS A 77 19.22 3.13 16.74
CA LYS A 77 19.11 2.00 17.69
C LYS A 77 20.21 0.93 17.50
N TRP A 78 20.74 0.82 16.29
CA TRP A 78 21.81 -0.12 15.92
C TRP A 78 23.15 0.59 15.67
N GLY A 79 23.33 1.80 16.23
CA GLY A 79 24.56 2.58 16.09
C GLY A 79 24.58 3.51 14.88
N GLY A 80 23.62 3.39 13.97
CA GLY A 80 23.61 4.18 12.71
C GLY A 80 24.68 3.73 11.73
N GLY A 81 24.77 4.41 10.59
CA GLY A 81 25.81 4.17 9.57
C GLY A 81 25.30 3.43 8.33
N CYS A 82 26.13 3.48 7.26
CA CYS A 82 25.77 2.93 5.94
C CYS A 82 26.03 1.42 5.82
N SER A 83 26.69 0.81 6.80
CA SER A 83 27.07 -0.62 6.77
C SER A 83 26.00 -1.55 7.35
N LEU A 84 24.85 -1.02 7.77
CA LEU A 84 23.79 -1.81 8.36
C LEU A 84 22.89 -2.40 7.28
N ASP A 85 22.66 -3.72 7.37
CA ASP A 85 21.65 -4.42 6.52
C ASP A 85 20.22 -4.11 6.98
N ILE A 86 19.90 -2.82 7.15
CA ILE A 86 18.62 -2.36 7.68
C ILE A 86 18.09 -1.23 6.80
N GLY A 87 16.95 -1.49 6.16
CA GLY A 87 16.15 -0.47 5.49
C GLY A 87 15.15 0.15 6.46
N VAL A 88 14.96 1.46 6.36
CA VAL A 88 13.96 2.21 7.16
C VAL A 88 13.34 3.28 6.27
N THR A 89 12.03 3.26 6.15
CA THR A 89 11.28 4.25 5.36
C THR A 89 10.05 4.72 6.13
N VAL A 90 9.78 6.02 6.06
CA VAL A 90 8.56 6.64 6.60
C VAL A 90 7.64 6.99 5.44
N GLU A 91 6.39 6.53 5.50
CA GLU A 91 5.33 6.85 4.54
C GLU A 91 4.19 7.60 5.23
N GLU A 92 3.66 8.63 4.57
CA GLU A 92 2.49 9.34 5.05
C GLU A 92 1.24 8.89 4.31
N LEU A 93 0.26 8.38 5.06
CA LEU A 93 -1.02 7.90 4.54
C LEU A 93 -2.17 8.48 5.35
N HIS A 94 -3.02 9.27 4.69
CA HIS A 94 -4.21 9.87 5.32
C HIS A 94 -3.89 10.65 6.61
N ASN A 95 -2.82 11.46 6.59
CA ASN A 95 -2.30 12.25 7.71
C ASN A 95 -1.79 11.39 8.89
N LYS A 96 -1.43 10.15 8.64
CA LYS A 96 -0.76 9.25 9.59
C LYS A 96 0.58 8.81 9.02
N LYS A 97 1.62 8.90 9.83
CA LYS A 97 2.94 8.40 9.45
C LYS A 97 3.11 6.94 9.86
N ILE A 98 3.68 6.16 8.96
CA ILE A 98 3.99 4.75 9.15
C ILE A 98 5.47 4.57 8.90
N LEU A 99 6.18 4.08 9.91
CA LEU A 99 7.56 3.67 9.78
C LEU A 99 7.60 2.19 9.40
N ILE A 100 8.31 1.88 8.34
CA ILE A 100 8.55 0.52 7.87
C ILE A 100 10.04 0.26 8.00
N ALA A 101 10.42 -0.78 8.75
CA ALA A 101 11.82 -1.15 8.93
C ALA A 101 11.99 -2.65 8.75
N LYS A 102 13.05 -3.04 8.03
CA LYS A 102 13.37 -4.44 7.75
C LYS A 102 14.86 -4.63 7.64
N GLY A 103 15.38 -5.69 8.21
CA GLY A 103 16.79 -6.00 8.12
C GLY A 103 17.22 -7.07 9.10
N LYS A 104 18.54 -7.13 9.32
CA LYS A 104 19.16 -8.02 10.30
C LYS A 104 19.63 -7.20 11.49
N ASP A 105 19.06 -7.51 12.65
CA ASP A 105 19.46 -6.89 13.92
C ASP A 105 20.93 -7.21 14.23
N THR A 106 21.75 -6.19 14.45
CA THR A 106 23.21 -6.35 14.66
C THR A 106 23.57 -6.99 15.98
N PHE A 107 22.70 -6.88 17.01
CA PHE A 107 22.91 -7.45 18.33
C PHE A 107 22.42 -8.89 18.42
N THR A 108 21.16 -9.10 18.03
CA THR A 108 20.53 -10.44 18.14
C THR A 108 20.80 -11.34 16.95
N LYS A 109 21.36 -10.82 15.86
CA LYS A 109 21.58 -11.50 14.56
C LYS A 109 20.32 -12.05 13.90
N LYS A 110 19.13 -11.68 14.39
CA LYS A 110 17.85 -12.13 13.86
C LYS A 110 17.32 -11.16 12.80
N TYR A 111 16.64 -11.70 11.80
CA TYR A 111 15.90 -10.89 10.85
C TYR A 111 14.62 -10.35 11.49
N PHE A 112 14.28 -9.09 11.18
CA PHE A 112 13.06 -8.46 11.61
C PHE A 112 12.36 -7.74 10.45
N HIS A 113 11.05 -7.56 10.57
CA HIS A 113 10.23 -6.74 9.70
C HIS A 113 9.18 -6.05 10.56
N GLU A 114 9.34 -4.77 10.75
CA GLU A 114 8.46 -3.96 11.62
C GLU A 114 7.71 -2.92 10.79
N LYS A 115 6.43 -2.76 11.09
CA LYS A 115 5.57 -1.70 10.59
C LYS A 115 4.96 -1.01 11.81
N LYS A 116 5.29 0.26 12.01
CA LYS A 116 4.92 1.00 13.20
C LYS A 116 4.20 2.30 12.84
N TYR A 117 3.02 2.50 13.41
CA TYR A 117 2.38 3.80 13.37
C TYR A 117 3.12 4.78 14.26
N ILE A 118 3.44 5.96 13.71
CA ILE A 118 3.96 7.09 14.46
C ILE A 118 2.74 7.91 14.85
N SER A 119 2.22 7.64 16.05
CA SER A 119 1.05 8.34 16.59
C SER A 119 1.23 8.50 18.09
N ASP A 120 0.96 9.69 18.58
CA ASP A 120 0.92 10.01 20.01
C ASP A 120 -0.40 9.59 20.68
N VAL A 121 -1.36 9.11 19.88
CA VAL A 121 -2.68 8.72 20.39
C VAL A 121 -2.63 7.32 20.97
N LYS A 122 -2.78 7.23 22.27
CA LYS A 122 -2.98 5.93 22.96
C LYS A 122 -4.36 5.38 22.61
N ILE A 123 -4.41 4.23 21.95
CA ILE A 123 -5.66 3.54 21.60
C ILE A 123 -6.04 2.64 22.78
N LYS A 124 -7.25 2.83 23.33
CA LYS A 124 -7.80 1.94 24.37
C LYS A 124 -8.10 0.58 23.72
N LYS A 125 -7.43 -0.45 24.18
CA LYS A 125 -7.60 -1.82 23.67
C LYS A 125 -8.95 -2.42 24.08
N VAL A 126 -9.47 -3.32 23.22
CA VAL A 126 -10.72 -4.04 23.41
C VAL A 126 -10.51 -5.54 23.49
N ARG A 127 -11.50 -6.28 23.98
CA ARG A 127 -11.43 -7.75 24.06
C ARG A 127 -11.82 -8.42 22.77
N ASN A 128 -12.85 -7.92 22.11
CA ASN A 128 -13.45 -8.55 20.94
C ASN A 128 -13.24 -7.70 19.69
N ILE A 129 -12.57 -8.28 18.68
CA ILE A 129 -12.33 -7.66 17.38
C ILE A 129 -12.90 -8.52 16.26
N PHE A 130 -13.37 -7.88 15.18
CA PHE A 130 -13.92 -8.55 14.02
C PHE A 130 -13.11 -8.27 12.74
N PRO A 131 -12.42 -9.27 12.17
CA PRO A 131 -11.71 -9.15 10.91
C PRO A 131 -12.57 -9.65 9.74
N SER A 132 -13.18 -8.78 8.98
CA SER A 132 -14.02 -9.19 7.86
C SER A 132 -13.26 -9.97 6.78
N ASN A 133 -13.82 -11.08 6.29
CA ASN A 133 -13.27 -11.92 5.22
C ASN A 133 -11.85 -12.46 5.49
N LEU A 134 -11.50 -12.70 6.73
CA LEU A 134 -10.22 -13.30 7.11
C LEU A 134 -10.45 -14.62 7.86
N GLY A 135 -9.77 -15.68 7.46
CA GLY A 135 -9.90 -17.00 8.09
C GLY A 135 -11.35 -17.51 8.13
N LYS A 136 -11.86 -17.76 9.32
CA LYS A 136 -13.23 -18.24 9.55
C LYS A 136 -14.31 -17.14 9.40
N TYR A 137 -13.91 -15.85 9.42
CA TYR A 137 -14.82 -14.69 9.34
C TYR A 137 -15.23 -14.36 7.90
N GLN A 138 -15.75 -15.34 7.18
CA GLN A 138 -16.12 -15.16 5.77
C GLN A 138 -17.50 -14.52 5.65
N MET A 139 -17.60 -13.47 4.85
CA MET A 139 -18.84 -12.78 4.54
C MET A 139 -19.28 -12.98 3.08
N PHE A 140 -18.34 -13.42 2.22
CA PHE A 140 -18.62 -13.66 0.81
C PHE A 140 -17.90 -14.89 0.29
N LYS A 141 -18.57 -15.63 -0.57
CA LYS A 141 -17.96 -16.56 -1.52
C LYS A 141 -17.65 -15.82 -2.81
N ARG A 142 -16.58 -16.25 -3.50
CA ARG A 142 -16.22 -15.73 -4.81
C ARG A 142 -16.48 -16.79 -5.88
N SER A 143 -17.19 -16.35 -6.91
CA SER A 143 -17.35 -17.13 -8.13
C SER A 143 -16.47 -16.48 -9.21
N LEU A 144 -15.44 -17.20 -9.65
CA LEU A 144 -14.55 -16.73 -10.72
C LEU A 144 -15.28 -16.81 -12.07
N SER A 145 -15.02 -15.86 -12.94
CA SER A 145 -15.53 -15.81 -14.30
C SER A 145 -14.40 -15.69 -15.29
N ASP A 146 -14.64 -16.14 -16.51
CA ASP A 146 -13.69 -16.00 -17.61
C ASP A 146 -13.52 -14.53 -18.01
N PHE A 147 -12.41 -14.25 -18.66
CA PHE A 147 -12.17 -12.92 -19.21
C PHE A 147 -12.97 -12.74 -20.51
N SER A 148 -13.89 -11.79 -20.51
CA SER A 148 -14.69 -11.45 -21.68
C SER A 148 -13.95 -10.56 -22.71
N LYS A 149 -12.73 -10.10 -22.38
CA LYS A 149 -11.95 -9.17 -23.22
C LYS A 149 -10.54 -9.69 -23.43
N LYS A 150 -10.00 -9.47 -24.63
CA LYS A 150 -8.57 -9.67 -24.93
C LYS A 150 -7.74 -8.73 -24.07
N LEU A 151 -6.75 -9.28 -23.36
CA LEU A 151 -5.85 -8.55 -22.46
C LEU A 151 -4.47 -8.32 -23.07
N ASP A 152 -4.29 -8.69 -24.33
CA ASP A 152 -3.03 -8.60 -25.05
C ASP A 152 -2.57 -7.14 -25.11
N ASN A 153 -1.31 -6.93 -24.77
CA ASN A 153 -0.68 -5.61 -24.78
C ASN A 153 -1.38 -4.54 -23.92
N LYS A 154 -2.16 -4.95 -22.92
CA LYS A 154 -2.82 -4.05 -21.96
C LYS A 154 -2.00 -3.93 -20.68
N ASN A 155 -2.06 -2.77 -20.02
CA ASN A 155 -1.59 -2.67 -18.65
C ASN A 155 -2.70 -3.11 -17.70
N LEU A 156 -2.37 -3.93 -16.72
CA LEU A 156 -3.32 -4.51 -15.80
C LEU A 156 -3.03 -4.11 -14.36
N LEU A 157 -4.07 -3.78 -13.62
CA LEU A 157 -4.05 -3.64 -12.15
C LEU A 157 -4.87 -4.78 -11.54
N LEU A 158 -4.20 -5.73 -10.96
CA LEU A 158 -4.80 -6.90 -10.34
C LEU A 158 -5.17 -6.61 -8.88
N THR A 159 -6.43 -6.77 -8.52
CA THR A 159 -6.90 -6.54 -7.13
C THR A 159 -6.88 -7.81 -6.28
N ARG A 160 -6.74 -8.98 -6.91
CA ARG A 160 -6.69 -10.30 -6.28
C ARG A 160 -5.67 -11.19 -6.98
N GLY A 161 -5.25 -12.26 -6.32
CA GLY A 161 -4.29 -13.21 -6.87
C GLY A 161 -4.90 -14.53 -7.36
N GLU A 162 -6.23 -14.61 -7.41
CA GLU A 162 -6.97 -15.80 -7.81
C GLU A 162 -7.65 -15.54 -9.16
N TYR A 163 -7.35 -16.36 -10.17
CA TYR A 163 -7.87 -16.28 -11.52
C TYR A 163 -8.25 -17.67 -12.00
N LYS A 164 -9.33 -17.77 -12.80
CA LYS A 164 -9.74 -19.04 -13.43
C LYS A 164 -8.71 -19.49 -14.44
N GLU A 165 -8.13 -18.52 -15.19
CA GLU A 165 -7.10 -18.77 -16.19
C GLU A 165 -5.97 -17.74 -16.07
N ILE A 166 -4.73 -18.22 -16.07
CA ILE A 166 -3.53 -17.38 -16.03
C ILE A 166 -2.99 -17.03 -17.43
N PRO A 167 -3.05 -17.90 -18.45
CA PRO A 167 -2.45 -17.64 -19.76
C PRO A 167 -2.82 -16.29 -20.40
N PRO A 168 -4.08 -15.81 -20.34
CA PRO A 168 -4.42 -14.49 -20.87
C PRO A 168 -3.66 -13.32 -20.23
N LEU A 169 -3.25 -13.46 -18.96
CA LEU A 169 -2.51 -12.42 -18.24
C LEU A 169 -1.05 -12.32 -18.69
N LYS A 170 -0.45 -13.41 -19.19
CA LYS A 170 0.94 -13.47 -19.66
C LYS A 170 1.18 -12.58 -20.88
N LYS A 171 0.14 -12.24 -21.62
CA LYS A 171 0.20 -11.36 -22.80
C LYS A 171 0.04 -9.87 -22.46
N ALA A 172 -0.11 -9.53 -21.20
CA ALA A 172 -0.19 -8.14 -20.77
C ALA A 172 1.15 -7.43 -20.89
N SER A 173 1.14 -6.13 -21.24
CA SER A 173 2.36 -5.32 -21.34
C SER A 173 2.98 -5.02 -19.98
N ASN A 174 2.15 -4.77 -18.98
CA ASN A 174 2.58 -4.53 -17.60
C ASN A 174 1.52 -5.04 -16.64
N ILE A 175 1.96 -5.66 -15.57
CA ILE A 175 1.10 -6.14 -14.49
C ILE A 175 1.49 -5.42 -13.20
N SER A 176 0.51 -4.75 -12.61
CA SER A 176 0.60 -4.14 -11.28
C SER A 176 -0.41 -4.79 -10.35
N THR A 177 -0.16 -4.79 -9.06
CA THR A 177 -1.10 -5.32 -8.06
C THR A 177 -1.53 -4.25 -7.06
N SER A 178 -2.70 -4.42 -6.46
CA SER A 178 -3.20 -3.47 -5.45
C SER A 178 -2.46 -3.53 -4.12
N GLY A 179 -1.80 -4.64 -3.82
CA GLY A 179 -1.05 -4.84 -2.58
C GLY A 179 -0.15 -6.05 -2.62
N THR A 180 0.74 -6.15 -1.64
CA THR A 180 1.81 -7.14 -1.55
C THR A 180 1.32 -8.57 -1.43
N SER A 181 0.18 -8.82 -0.78
CA SER A 181 -0.41 -10.16 -0.73
C SER A 181 -0.79 -10.67 -2.12
N THR A 182 -1.40 -9.82 -2.95
CA THR A 182 -1.71 -10.15 -4.35
C THR A 182 -0.42 -10.31 -5.15
N TRP A 183 0.55 -9.43 -4.96
CA TRP A 183 1.87 -9.49 -5.60
C TRP A 183 2.56 -10.83 -5.35
N LYS A 184 2.64 -11.29 -4.09
CA LYS A 184 3.23 -12.58 -3.73
C LYS A 184 2.50 -13.77 -4.37
N LYS A 185 1.16 -13.76 -4.33
CA LYS A 185 0.35 -14.85 -4.93
C LYS A 185 0.52 -14.95 -6.44
N VAL A 186 0.48 -13.82 -7.12
CA VAL A 186 0.55 -13.77 -8.59
C VAL A 186 1.95 -14.16 -9.08
N ASN A 187 3.02 -13.69 -8.42
CA ASN A 187 4.39 -14.12 -8.75
C ASN A 187 4.60 -15.63 -8.50
N LYS A 188 4.06 -16.17 -7.38
CA LYS A 188 4.13 -17.60 -7.10
C LYS A 188 3.48 -18.45 -8.20
N ASN A 189 2.50 -17.91 -8.90
CA ASN A 189 1.82 -18.56 -10.02
C ASN A 189 2.53 -18.32 -11.38
N GLY A 190 3.78 -17.82 -11.37
CA GLY A 190 4.61 -17.69 -12.57
C GLY A 190 4.29 -16.48 -13.45
N LEU A 191 3.59 -15.45 -12.93
CA LEU A 191 3.40 -14.18 -13.62
C LEU A 191 4.42 -13.15 -13.15
N LEU A 192 5.11 -12.51 -14.08
CA LEU A 192 5.94 -11.37 -13.78
C LEU A 192 5.06 -10.17 -13.39
N VAL A 193 5.17 -9.69 -12.17
CA VAL A 193 4.48 -8.50 -11.69
C VAL A 193 5.46 -7.34 -11.63
N ASN A 194 5.26 -6.33 -12.44
CA ASN A 194 6.16 -5.20 -12.60
C ASN A 194 6.14 -4.25 -11.39
N SER A 195 4.99 -4.12 -10.71
CA SER A 195 4.88 -3.24 -9.54
C SER A 195 3.68 -3.56 -8.66
N THR A 196 3.61 -2.92 -7.50
CA THR A 196 2.42 -2.96 -6.65
C THR A 196 2.08 -1.56 -6.14
N LEU A 197 0.80 -1.31 -5.87
CA LEU A 197 0.36 -0.11 -5.16
C LEU A 197 0.55 -0.24 -3.64
N ASP A 198 1.19 -1.30 -3.19
CA ASP A 198 1.59 -1.56 -1.80
C ASP A 198 0.47 -1.49 -0.74
N GLY A 199 -0.79 -1.60 -1.19
CA GLY A 199 -1.96 -1.41 -0.36
C GLY A 199 -2.34 0.06 -0.12
N PHE A 200 -1.57 1.03 -0.61
CA PHE A 200 -1.77 2.47 -0.41
C PHE A 200 -2.91 3.06 -1.24
N GLY A 201 -3.46 2.28 -2.17
CA GLY A 201 -4.61 2.65 -2.98
C GLY A 201 -4.26 3.20 -4.35
N GLU A 202 -5.31 3.47 -5.16
CA GLU A 202 -5.16 3.84 -6.58
C GLU A 202 -4.51 5.21 -6.83
N ASN A 203 -4.38 6.04 -5.80
CA ASN A 203 -3.70 7.32 -5.91
C ASN A 203 -2.18 7.22 -5.69
N TYR A 204 -1.73 6.14 -5.08
CA TYR A 204 -0.31 5.82 -4.98
C TYR A 204 0.26 5.58 -6.38
N ARG A 205 1.39 6.20 -6.65
CA ARG A 205 2.06 6.10 -7.95
C ARG A 205 3.45 5.50 -7.76
N PRO A 206 3.62 4.21 -8.00
CA PRO A 206 4.96 3.65 -8.09
C PRO A 206 5.75 4.38 -9.19
N ILE A 207 7.06 4.47 -9.01
CA ILE A 207 7.96 5.20 -9.91
C ILE A 207 7.82 4.78 -11.39
N GLU A 208 7.44 3.54 -11.65
CA GLU A 208 7.13 2.98 -12.96
C GLU A 208 6.18 3.87 -13.78
N LEU A 209 5.20 4.52 -13.13
CA LEU A 209 4.24 5.38 -13.83
C LEU A 209 4.87 6.68 -14.36
N TYR A 210 6.04 7.07 -13.88
CA TYR A 210 6.77 8.22 -14.36
C TYR A 210 7.56 7.94 -15.65
N TYR A 211 7.87 6.65 -15.92
CA TYR A 211 8.64 6.25 -17.09
C TYR A 211 7.82 5.78 -18.28
N LYS A 212 6.49 5.72 -18.15
CA LYS A 212 5.61 5.29 -19.25
C LYS A 212 5.60 6.29 -20.39
N ARG A 213 6.16 5.91 -21.53
CA ARG A 213 6.23 6.73 -22.74
C ARG A 213 4.90 6.94 -23.46
N LYS A 214 3.96 6.01 -23.30
CA LYS A 214 2.62 6.10 -23.90
C LYS A 214 1.59 6.05 -22.78
N LYS A 215 0.53 6.85 -22.89
CA LYS A 215 -0.68 6.76 -22.07
C LYS A 215 -1.41 5.43 -22.37
N THR A 216 -0.74 4.30 -22.11
CA THR A 216 -1.38 3.00 -22.28
C THR A 216 -2.43 2.86 -21.19
N LEU A 217 -3.65 2.61 -21.60
CA LEU A 217 -4.77 2.50 -20.68
C LEU A 217 -4.56 1.30 -19.73
N THR A 218 -4.60 1.56 -18.43
CA THR A 218 -4.54 0.51 -17.42
C THR A 218 -5.93 0.03 -17.09
N TYR A 219 -6.18 -1.26 -17.19
CA TYR A 219 -7.44 -1.90 -16.81
C TYR A 219 -7.33 -2.53 -15.43
N LYS A 220 -8.32 -2.29 -14.59
CA LYS A 220 -8.39 -2.86 -13.26
C LYS A 220 -9.24 -4.13 -13.28
N LEU A 221 -8.65 -5.26 -12.93
CA LEU A 221 -9.36 -6.52 -12.76
C LEU A 221 -9.95 -6.58 -11.34
N THR A 222 -11.29 -6.67 -11.27
CA THR A 222 -12.03 -6.62 -10.00
C THR A 222 -13.38 -7.32 -10.14
N TYR A 223 -14.26 -7.23 -9.15
CA TYR A 223 -15.60 -7.83 -9.21
C TYR A 223 -16.60 -7.01 -10.03
N GLY A 224 -17.64 -7.69 -10.57
CA GLY A 224 -18.52 -7.15 -11.61
C GLY A 224 -19.51 -6.07 -11.22
N LYS A 225 -19.76 -5.82 -9.93
CA LYS A 225 -20.66 -4.74 -9.47
C LYS A 225 -19.86 -3.61 -8.85
N ASN A 226 -19.17 -2.83 -9.67
CA ASN A 226 -18.44 -1.68 -9.15
C ASN A 226 -19.35 -0.44 -9.21
N LYS A 227 -20.15 -0.22 -8.16
CA LYS A 227 -20.97 0.99 -7.97
C LYS A 227 -20.16 2.28 -7.81
N PHE A 228 -18.83 2.18 -7.75
CA PHE A 228 -17.96 3.30 -7.44
C PHE A 228 -16.97 3.57 -8.56
N LYS A 229 -16.80 4.83 -8.93
CA LYS A 229 -15.82 5.26 -9.92
C LYS A 229 -14.40 4.86 -9.48
N SER A 230 -13.82 3.90 -10.17
CA SER A 230 -12.39 3.64 -10.15
C SER A 230 -11.69 4.66 -11.04
N LYS A 231 -10.42 4.97 -10.75
CA LYS A 231 -9.55 5.75 -11.62
C LYS A 231 -9.29 5.03 -12.96
N TYR A 232 -9.41 3.71 -12.96
CA TYR A 232 -9.16 2.85 -14.10
C TYR A 232 -10.45 2.20 -14.61
N PRO A 233 -10.61 2.00 -15.93
CA PRO A 233 -11.66 1.14 -16.46
C PRO A 233 -11.56 -0.25 -15.86
N THR A 234 -12.69 -0.84 -15.53
CA THR A 234 -12.75 -2.12 -14.81
C THR A 234 -13.12 -3.27 -15.73
N ILE A 235 -12.50 -4.42 -15.48
CA ILE A 235 -12.86 -5.70 -16.08
C ILE A 235 -13.26 -6.62 -14.93
N SER A 236 -14.46 -7.20 -15.04
CA SER A 236 -14.94 -8.18 -14.09
C SER A 236 -14.30 -9.54 -14.33
N HIS A 237 -13.76 -10.17 -13.28
CA HIS A 237 -13.26 -11.55 -13.34
C HIS A 237 -13.77 -12.42 -12.20
N TYR A 238 -14.61 -11.87 -11.31
CA TYR A 238 -15.33 -12.62 -10.28
C TYR A 238 -16.59 -11.90 -9.81
N LYS A 239 -17.48 -12.67 -9.23
CA LYS A 239 -18.65 -12.17 -8.51
C LYS A 239 -18.50 -12.41 -7.02
N LEU A 240 -19.05 -11.51 -6.21
CA LEU A 240 -19.16 -11.67 -4.76
C LEU A 240 -20.59 -12.14 -4.44
N ILE A 241 -20.70 -13.27 -3.80
CA ILE A 241 -21.96 -13.86 -3.35
C ILE A 241 -21.96 -13.79 -1.81
N PRO A 242 -22.91 -13.09 -1.17
CA PRO A 242 -23.03 -13.09 0.28
C PRO A 242 -23.11 -14.53 0.80
N SER A 243 -22.27 -14.85 1.79
CA SER A 243 -22.23 -16.19 2.41
C SER A 243 -21.64 -16.02 3.80
N ILE A 244 -22.53 -15.85 4.79
CA ILE A 244 -22.17 -15.63 6.18
C ILE A 244 -22.62 -16.87 6.96
N ASN A 245 -21.71 -17.44 7.74
CA ASN A 245 -22.04 -18.54 8.67
C ASN A 245 -22.37 -18.00 10.07
N GLU A 246 -22.97 -18.82 10.91
CA GLU A 246 -23.35 -18.49 12.29
C GLU A 246 -22.17 -17.96 13.08
N PHE A 247 -21.01 -18.62 13.04
CA PHE A 247 -19.79 -18.16 13.70
C PHE A 247 -19.44 -16.70 13.33
N THR A 248 -19.57 -16.34 12.07
CA THR A 248 -19.29 -14.97 11.61
C THR A 248 -20.33 -13.98 12.11
N ILE A 249 -21.60 -14.38 12.17
CA ILE A 249 -22.71 -13.57 12.69
C ILE A 249 -22.49 -13.31 14.18
N ASP A 250 -22.29 -14.35 14.98
CA ASP A 250 -22.09 -14.23 16.44
C ASP A 250 -20.92 -13.30 16.77
N ASN A 251 -19.77 -13.50 16.11
CA ASN A 251 -18.61 -12.66 16.33
C ASN A 251 -18.82 -11.22 15.82
N LEU A 252 -19.62 -11.02 14.76
CA LEU A 252 -19.99 -9.68 14.30
C LEU A 252 -20.76 -8.93 15.40
N PHE A 253 -21.68 -9.60 16.12
CA PHE A 253 -22.46 -8.99 17.18
C PHE A 253 -21.71 -8.81 18.50
N LEU A 254 -20.72 -9.65 18.79
CA LEU A 254 -19.88 -9.54 20.00
C LEU A 254 -18.76 -8.49 19.86
N ALA A 255 -18.40 -8.10 18.66
CA ALA A 255 -17.23 -7.24 18.42
C ALA A 255 -17.44 -5.79 18.88
N GLU A 256 -16.36 -5.21 19.40
CA GLU A 256 -16.25 -3.82 19.85
C GLU A 256 -15.43 -2.97 18.86
N SER A 257 -14.57 -3.60 18.08
CA SER A 257 -13.75 -2.96 17.05
C SER A 257 -13.66 -3.85 15.80
N PHE A 258 -13.67 -3.22 14.63
CA PHE A 258 -13.83 -3.89 13.33
C PHE A 258 -12.69 -3.56 12.38
N TYR A 259 -12.17 -4.59 11.68
CA TYR A 259 -11.22 -4.42 10.59
C TYR A 259 -11.83 -4.84 9.25
N TRP A 260 -12.00 -3.90 8.35
CA TRP A 260 -12.68 -4.10 7.06
C TRP A 260 -11.68 -4.36 5.94
N MET A 261 -11.62 -5.60 5.48
CA MET A 261 -10.82 -5.99 4.31
C MET A 261 -11.40 -5.45 2.99
N SER A 262 -12.68 -5.09 2.97
CA SER A 262 -13.35 -4.52 1.81
C SER A 262 -14.55 -3.67 2.20
N PHE A 263 -14.87 -2.71 1.34
CA PHE A 263 -16.06 -1.88 1.53
C PHE A 263 -17.36 -2.71 1.43
N SER A 264 -17.40 -3.73 0.56
CA SER A 264 -18.58 -4.60 0.46
C SER A 264 -18.88 -5.36 1.75
N ALA A 265 -17.83 -5.74 2.50
CA ALA A 265 -18.00 -6.37 3.81
C ALA A 265 -18.58 -5.39 4.83
N PHE A 266 -18.10 -4.14 4.83
CA PHE A 266 -18.65 -3.08 5.65
C PHE A 266 -20.13 -2.81 5.31
N GLU A 267 -20.48 -2.66 4.01
CA GLU A 267 -21.87 -2.46 3.58
C GLU A 267 -22.80 -3.60 4.02
N LEU A 268 -22.33 -4.84 3.93
CA LEU A 268 -23.13 -5.99 4.36
C LEU A 268 -23.30 -6.01 5.88
N ALA A 269 -22.22 -5.70 6.61
CA ALA A 269 -22.23 -5.71 8.07
C ALA A 269 -23.16 -4.63 8.66
N ILE A 270 -23.16 -3.40 8.14
CA ILE A 270 -24.04 -2.33 8.64
C ILE A 270 -25.52 -2.59 8.35
N LYS A 271 -25.84 -3.40 7.35
CA LYS A 271 -27.24 -3.87 7.13
C LYS A 271 -27.70 -4.86 8.19
N LEU A 272 -26.79 -5.68 8.71
CA LEU A 272 -27.05 -6.67 9.74
C LEU A 272 -27.00 -6.05 11.14
N ARG A 273 -26.04 -5.14 11.35
CA ARG A 273 -25.75 -4.50 12.63
C ARG A 273 -25.49 -3.00 12.44
N PRO A 274 -26.53 -2.15 12.40
CA PRO A 274 -26.38 -0.71 12.11
C PRO A 274 -25.52 0.08 13.10
N ASP A 275 -25.46 -0.32 14.39
CA ASP A 275 -24.67 0.35 15.41
C ASP A 275 -23.14 0.30 15.18
N ILE A 276 -22.67 -0.52 14.23
CA ILE A 276 -21.28 -0.50 13.73
C ILE A 276 -20.85 0.91 13.31
N LEU A 277 -21.78 1.72 12.79
CA LEU A 277 -21.52 3.11 12.40
C LEU A 277 -20.99 3.97 13.58
N ASN A 278 -21.35 3.60 14.81
CA ASN A 278 -20.94 4.31 16.04
C ASN A 278 -19.78 3.62 16.77
N LYS A 279 -19.32 2.49 16.28
CA LYS A 279 -18.19 1.73 16.86
C LYS A 279 -16.86 2.14 16.27
N ARG A 280 -15.78 1.56 16.77
CA ARG A 280 -14.45 1.73 16.20
C ARG A 280 -14.32 0.87 14.96
N ASN A 281 -13.96 1.52 13.88
CA ASN A 281 -13.78 0.88 12.59
C ASN A 281 -12.34 1.09 12.12
N ALA A 282 -11.79 0.11 11.44
CA ALA A 282 -10.47 0.17 10.85
C ALA A 282 -10.43 -0.49 9.48
N CYS A 283 -9.51 -0.09 8.64
CA CYS A 283 -9.28 -0.72 7.35
C CYS A 283 -7.89 -0.38 6.82
N GLY A 284 -7.50 -1.00 5.70
CA GLY A 284 -6.31 -0.58 4.95
C GLY A 284 -6.48 0.80 4.30
N PRO A 285 -5.35 1.48 3.95
CA PRO A 285 -5.34 2.88 3.49
C PRO A 285 -5.91 3.10 2.08
N GLY A 286 -6.30 2.04 1.38
CA GLY A 286 -6.74 2.10 -0.02
C GLY A 286 -8.20 2.52 -0.23
N ASN A 287 -8.84 1.92 -1.23
CA ASN A 287 -10.22 2.24 -1.62
C ASN A 287 -11.25 2.00 -0.51
N THR A 288 -11.01 1.05 0.38
CA THR A 288 -11.89 0.76 1.51
C THR A 288 -11.97 1.98 2.43
N TYR A 289 -10.83 2.55 2.82
CA TYR A 289 -10.78 3.78 3.60
C TYR A 289 -11.52 4.93 2.92
N ARG A 290 -11.21 5.20 1.64
CA ARG A 290 -11.83 6.30 0.87
C ARG A 290 -13.36 6.23 0.82
N LYS A 291 -13.92 5.01 0.88
CA LYS A 291 -15.37 4.80 0.86
C LYS A 291 -15.98 4.89 2.25
N ILE A 292 -15.40 4.23 3.23
CA ILE A 292 -15.90 4.23 4.62
C ILE A 292 -15.81 5.65 5.22
N SER A 293 -14.74 6.40 4.94
CA SER A 293 -14.56 7.77 5.45
C SER A 293 -15.60 8.79 4.95
N LYS A 294 -16.43 8.41 3.97
CA LYS A 294 -17.58 9.21 3.51
C LYS A 294 -18.85 8.91 4.29
N ILE A 295 -18.88 7.82 5.06
CA ILE A 295 -20.06 7.33 5.78
C ILE A 295 -19.91 7.57 7.27
N ILE A 296 -18.72 7.35 7.82
CA ILE A 296 -18.45 7.51 9.25
C ILE A 296 -17.40 8.61 9.51
N PRO A 297 -17.45 9.28 10.67
CA PRO A 297 -16.49 10.30 11.04
C PRO A 297 -15.05 9.77 11.06
N LYS A 298 -14.09 10.59 10.61
CA LYS A 298 -12.66 10.20 10.58
C LYS A 298 -12.12 9.77 11.95
N LYS A 299 -12.62 10.32 13.04
CA LYS A 299 -12.25 9.95 14.42
C LYS A 299 -12.61 8.51 14.81
N GLN A 300 -13.58 7.92 14.10
CA GLN A 300 -14.04 6.53 14.31
C GLN A 300 -13.42 5.55 13.32
N LEU A 301 -12.63 6.04 12.34
CA LEU A 301 -12.00 5.22 11.32
C LEU A 301 -10.48 5.26 11.44
N ASN A 302 -9.91 4.16 11.89
CA ASN A 302 -8.46 3.97 11.95
C ASN A 302 -7.94 3.32 10.66
N VAL A 303 -6.67 3.63 10.35
CA VAL A 303 -5.99 3.04 9.20
C VAL A 303 -4.83 2.19 9.69
N TYR A 304 -4.78 0.94 9.25
CA TYR A 304 -3.68 0.01 9.49
C TYR A 304 -3.28 -0.65 8.17
N LEU A 305 -2.02 -0.96 7.98
CA LEU A 305 -1.54 -1.57 6.72
C LEU A 305 -2.10 -2.97 6.51
N ASN A 306 -2.29 -3.72 7.60
CA ASN A 306 -2.84 -5.06 7.57
C ASN A 306 -3.58 -5.39 8.88
N TYR A 307 -4.20 -6.58 8.93
CA TYR A 307 -4.93 -7.03 10.10
C TYR A 307 -4.03 -7.29 11.32
N GLU A 308 -2.82 -7.77 11.13
CA GLU A 308 -1.90 -8.05 12.24
C GLU A 308 -1.49 -6.75 12.96
N ASP A 309 -1.27 -5.67 12.21
CA ASP A 309 -1.05 -4.36 12.79
C ASP A 309 -2.26 -3.89 13.59
N PHE A 310 -3.48 -4.03 13.04
CA PHE A 310 -4.71 -3.72 13.74
C PHE A 310 -4.84 -4.53 15.04
N LYS A 311 -4.63 -5.85 14.99
CA LYS A 311 -4.69 -6.75 16.15
C LYS A 311 -3.70 -6.31 17.24
N LYS A 312 -2.46 -6.00 16.86
CA LYS A 312 -1.40 -5.55 17.77
C LYS A 312 -1.80 -4.29 18.55
N TYR A 313 -2.50 -3.35 17.90
CA TYR A 313 -2.83 -2.06 18.50
C TYR A 313 -4.20 -2.03 19.18
N GLU A 314 -5.18 -2.81 18.72
CA GLU A 314 -6.57 -2.75 19.18
C GLU A 314 -6.95 -3.87 20.15
N LEU A 315 -6.31 -5.05 20.09
CA LEU A 315 -6.63 -6.19 20.95
C LEU A 315 -5.82 -6.14 22.26
N LYS A 316 -6.51 -6.47 23.38
CA LYS A 316 -5.88 -6.67 24.70
C LYS A 316 -5.01 -7.91 24.76
#